data_8eb213843f477b39cea4f7ab20114d5a
#
_entry.id   8eb213843f477b39cea4f7ab20114d5a
#
_cell.length_a   1.000
_cell.length_b   1.000
_cell.length_c   1.000
_cell.angle_alpha   90.00
_cell.angle_beta   90.00
_cell.angle_gamma   90.00
#
_symmetry.space_group_name_H-M   'P 1'
#
loop_
_entity.id
_entity.type
_entity.pdbx_description
1 polymer ?
#
loop_
_entity_poly.entity_id
_entity_poly.type
_entity_poly.pdbx_seq_one_letter_code
_entity_poly.pdbx_strand_id
1 'polypeptide(L)'
;MKNTNTKEIKNTRMKKGQYHALKKGLLKTALLFSLPLSMALAEDDGFYMGVGYQIGGAQQNINNKGSTLRNNVIDDFRQVGVGMAGGNGLLALATNTTMDALLGIGNQIVNTNTTVGNSNAELTQFKKILPQIEQRFEANKNAYSVQALQVYLSNVLYNLVNNSNNGSNNGVVPGYVGIIKVLYGSQSEFSLLATESVALLNALTRVNLDSNSVFLKGLLAQMQLFNDTSSAKLGQIAESLNKSGGAGAMLQKDVKTISDRIATYQENLKQLGGMLNNYDEPYLPQFGPGKSSQHGVINGFGIQMGYKQFFGNKRNIGLRYYAFFDYGFTQLGSLSSAVKANIFTYGAGTDFLWNIFRRVFSDQSLNVGVFGGIQIAGNTWDSSLRGQIEGSFKEYPTPTNFQFLFNLGLRAHFASTMHRRFLSASQNIQHGMEFGVKIPAINQRYLRANGADVDYRRLYAFYINYTIGF
;
A
#
# COMPACT_ATOMS: atom_id res chain seq x y z
N MET A 1 -15.70 -45.87 9.82
CA MET A 1 -16.98 -45.12 9.79
C MET A 1 -16.75 -43.82 9.05
N LYS A 2 -17.35 -43.76 7.88
CA LYS A 2 -17.34 -42.61 6.96
C LYS A 2 -18.31 -41.54 7.46
N ASN A 3 -17.93 -40.27 7.43
CA ASN A 3 -18.88 -39.16 7.34
C ASN A 3 -18.29 -38.07 6.44
N THR A 4 -18.74 -38.12 5.23
CA THR A 4 -18.61 -37.10 4.18
C THR A 4 -19.71 -36.04 4.38
N ASN A 5 -19.35 -34.82 4.72
CA ASN A 5 -20.24 -33.66 4.66
C ASN A 5 -20.06 -32.93 3.33
N THR A 6 -20.97 -33.20 2.44
CA THR A 6 -21.17 -32.48 1.18
C THR A 6 -21.96 -31.21 1.47
N LYS A 7 -21.34 -30.04 1.34
CA LYS A 7 -22.03 -28.74 1.35
C LYS A 7 -22.69 -28.50 -0.02
N GLU A 8 -24.01 -28.54 -0.06
CA GLU A 8 -24.83 -28.12 -1.18
C GLU A 8 -24.63 -26.64 -1.52
N ILE A 9 -24.21 -26.39 -2.76
CA ILE A 9 -24.22 -25.07 -3.38
C ILE A 9 -25.66 -24.79 -3.81
N LYS A 10 -26.37 -23.94 -3.09
CA LYS A 10 -27.68 -23.42 -3.50
C LYS A 10 -27.50 -22.45 -4.66
N ASN A 11 -27.70 -22.97 -5.88
CA ASN A 11 -27.91 -22.18 -7.09
C ASN A 11 -29.24 -21.39 -6.94
N THR A 12 -29.14 -20.09 -6.74
CA THR A 12 -30.30 -19.19 -6.72
C THR A 12 -30.78 -18.95 -8.13
N ARG A 13 -31.60 -19.87 -8.65
CA ARG A 13 -32.38 -19.68 -9.88
C ARG A 13 -33.37 -18.54 -9.61
N MET A 14 -33.18 -17.39 -10.24
CA MET A 14 -34.21 -16.35 -10.29
C MET A 14 -35.53 -16.95 -10.83
N LYS A 15 -36.59 -16.76 -10.05
CA LYS A 15 -37.92 -17.32 -10.38
C LYS A 15 -38.43 -16.68 -11.67
N LYS A 16 -38.89 -17.52 -12.60
CA LYS A 16 -39.49 -17.17 -13.91
C LYS A 16 -40.52 -16.02 -13.84
N GLY A 17 -41.13 -15.77 -12.69
CA GLY A 17 -42.08 -14.67 -12.46
C GLY A 17 -41.47 -13.27 -12.43
N GLN A 18 -40.20 -13.12 -12.04
CA GLN A 18 -39.53 -11.81 -12.05
C GLN A 18 -39.16 -11.34 -13.46
N TYR A 19 -38.83 -12.27 -14.35
CA TYR A 19 -38.59 -11.97 -15.79
C TYR A 19 -39.84 -11.49 -16.51
N HIS A 20 -41.01 -12.01 -16.15
CA HIS A 20 -42.28 -11.56 -16.74
C HIS A 20 -42.73 -10.20 -16.23
N ALA A 21 -42.45 -9.86 -15.00
CA ALA A 21 -42.72 -8.51 -14.43
C ALA A 21 -41.84 -7.43 -15.06
N LEU A 22 -40.56 -7.74 -15.28
CA LEU A 22 -39.61 -6.79 -15.95
C LEU A 22 -40.01 -6.59 -17.43
N LYS A 23 -40.39 -7.67 -18.16
CA LYS A 23 -40.85 -7.57 -19.56
C LYS A 23 -42.14 -6.78 -19.69
N LYS A 24 -43.10 -6.95 -18.78
CA LYS A 24 -44.34 -6.17 -18.76
C LYS A 24 -44.14 -4.71 -18.35
N GLY A 25 -43.16 -4.43 -17.48
CA GLY A 25 -42.74 -3.07 -17.13
C GLY A 25 -42.12 -2.33 -18.31
N LEU A 26 -41.17 -2.94 -18.99
CA LEU A 26 -40.50 -2.37 -20.18
C LEU A 26 -41.47 -2.18 -21.37
N LEU A 27 -42.44 -3.10 -21.60
CA LEU A 27 -43.44 -2.93 -22.65
C LEU A 27 -44.44 -1.81 -22.33
N LYS A 28 -44.84 -1.61 -21.07
CA LYS A 28 -45.72 -0.52 -20.66
C LYS A 28 -45.04 0.84 -20.74
N THR A 29 -43.73 0.90 -20.48
CA THR A 29 -42.95 2.15 -20.64
C THR A 29 -42.71 2.49 -22.11
N ALA A 30 -42.56 1.50 -22.99
CA ALA A 30 -42.47 1.71 -24.43
C ALA A 30 -43.77 2.17 -25.08
N LEU A 31 -44.91 1.79 -24.49
CA LEU A 31 -46.24 2.22 -25.01
C LEU A 31 -46.64 3.64 -24.59
N LEU A 32 -46.00 4.22 -23.57
CA LEU A 32 -46.24 5.62 -23.14
C LEU A 32 -45.53 6.63 -24.04
N PHE A 33 -44.66 6.20 -24.94
CA PHE A 33 -43.99 7.05 -25.94
C PHE A 33 -44.67 7.07 -27.31
N SER A 34 -45.80 6.42 -27.49
CA SER A 34 -46.63 6.57 -28.67
C SER A 34 -47.62 7.74 -28.51
N LEU A 35 -47.11 8.93 -28.17
CA LEU A 35 -47.87 10.17 -28.35
C LEU A 35 -48.01 10.45 -29.85
N PRO A 36 -49.20 10.87 -30.35
CA PRO A 36 -49.36 11.18 -31.75
C PRO A 36 -48.45 12.35 -32.15
N LEU A 37 -47.45 12.06 -32.96
CA LEU A 37 -46.58 13.04 -33.59
C LEU A 37 -47.34 13.76 -34.73
N SER A 38 -48.35 14.51 -34.40
CA SER A 38 -49.05 15.37 -35.34
C SER A 38 -49.02 16.82 -34.86
N MET A 39 -47.86 17.40 -34.84
CA MET A 39 -47.70 18.87 -34.83
C MET A 39 -46.69 19.21 -35.93
N ALA A 40 -47.19 19.91 -36.95
CA ALA A 40 -46.33 20.62 -37.89
C ALA A 40 -45.59 21.70 -37.12
N LEU A 41 -44.35 21.40 -36.75
CA LEU A 41 -43.51 22.27 -35.97
C LEU A 41 -42.69 23.14 -36.92
N ALA A 42 -42.58 24.42 -36.56
CA ALA A 42 -41.70 25.33 -37.24
C ALA A 42 -40.25 24.78 -37.28
N GLU A 43 -39.51 25.07 -38.35
CA GLU A 43 -38.17 24.52 -38.64
C GLU A 43 -37.18 24.56 -37.50
N ASP A 44 -37.39 25.34 -36.47
CA ASP A 44 -36.40 25.59 -35.38
C ASP A 44 -36.79 25.00 -34.03
N ASP A 45 -38.09 24.76 -33.79
CA ASP A 45 -38.58 24.17 -32.54
C ASP A 45 -38.98 22.73 -32.78
N GLY A 46 -38.79 21.84 -31.81
CA GLY A 46 -39.23 20.48 -31.96
C GLY A 46 -38.51 19.45 -31.13
N PHE A 47 -39.01 18.24 -31.16
CA PHE A 47 -38.35 17.09 -30.59
C PHE A 47 -37.13 16.73 -31.43
N TYR A 48 -36.09 16.22 -30.74
CA TYR A 48 -34.90 15.73 -31.41
C TYR A 48 -34.36 14.51 -30.71
N MET A 49 -33.66 13.68 -31.44
CA MET A 49 -32.89 12.56 -30.98
C MET A 49 -31.47 12.67 -31.55
N GLY A 50 -30.47 12.29 -30.74
CA GLY A 50 -29.08 12.27 -31.14
C GLY A 50 -28.38 11.00 -30.69
N VAL A 51 -27.49 10.51 -31.52
CA VAL A 51 -26.58 9.41 -31.20
C VAL A 51 -25.18 9.79 -31.63
N GLY A 52 -24.18 9.42 -30.84
CA GLY A 52 -22.82 9.77 -31.20
C GLY A 52 -21.77 8.93 -30.51
N TYR A 53 -20.56 9.13 -30.98
CA TYR A 53 -19.35 8.55 -30.42
C TYR A 53 -18.70 9.54 -29.48
N GLN A 54 -18.08 9.03 -28.43
CA GLN A 54 -17.35 9.84 -27.48
C GLN A 54 -15.99 9.24 -27.14
N ILE A 55 -14.99 10.13 -26.96
CA ILE A 55 -13.65 9.81 -26.49
C ILE A 55 -13.29 10.75 -25.34
N GLY A 56 -12.72 10.21 -24.27
CA GLY A 56 -12.43 11.02 -23.08
C GLY A 56 -11.26 10.50 -22.28
N GLY A 57 -11.04 11.17 -21.15
CA GLY A 57 -10.04 10.78 -20.16
C GLY A 57 -10.67 10.35 -18.86
N ALA A 58 -10.11 9.32 -18.26
CA ALA A 58 -10.45 8.85 -16.91
C ALA A 58 -9.20 8.80 -16.05
N GLN A 59 -9.41 8.95 -14.75
CA GLN A 59 -8.38 8.84 -13.74
C GLN A 59 -8.90 8.01 -12.58
N GLN A 60 -8.02 7.17 -12.04
CA GLN A 60 -8.22 6.43 -10.80
C GLN A 60 -7.17 6.86 -9.80
N ASN A 61 -7.58 7.19 -8.59
CA ASN A 61 -6.69 7.46 -7.48
C ASN A 61 -6.90 6.38 -6.41
N ILE A 62 -5.81 5.75 -6.01
CA ILE A 62 -5.82 4.71 -4.99
C ILE A 62 -4.90 5.14 -3.86
N ASN A 63 -5.36 4.95 -2.63
CA ASN A 63 -4.53 5.05 -1.44
C ASN A 63 -4.56 3.70 -0.73
N ASN A 64 -3.51 2.90 -0.93
CA ASN A 64 -3.38 1.53 -0.45
C ASN A 64 -2.73 1.49 0.94
N LYS A 65 -3.47 1.91 1.96
CA LYS A 65 -3.02 2.08 3.34
C LYS A 65 -2.58 0.75 3.97
N GLY A 66 -3.33 -0.34 3.73
CA GLY A 66 -3.04 -1.67 4.25
C GLY A 66 -1.69 -2.19 3.75
N SER A 67 -1.37 -1.98 2.46
CA SER A 67 -0.07 -2.33 1.90
C SER A 67 1.07 -1.51 2.52
N THR A 68 0.85 -0.21 2.78
CA THR A 68 1.83 0.64 3.46
C THR A 68 2.10 0.16 4.88
N LEU A 69 1.05 -0.11 5.64
CA LEU A 69 1.16 -0.62 7.00
C LEU A 69 1.93 -1.95 7.04
N ARG A 70 1.58 -2.86 6.12
CA ARG A 70 2.23 -4.16 5.99
C ARG A 70 3.73 -4.03 5.72
N ASN A 71 4.13 -3.18 4.78
CA ASN A 71 5.54 -2.94 4.47
C ASN A 71 6.29 -2.33 5.66
N ASN A 72 5.71 -1.34 6.33
CA ASN A 72 6.32 -0.71 7.51
C ASN A 72 6.57 -1.75 8.60
N VAL A 73 5.60 -2.60 8.90
CA VAL A 73 5.75 -3.67 9.89
C VAL A 73 6.90 -4.62 9.52
N ILE A 74 7.00 -5.02 8.25
CA ILE A 74 8.08 -5.89 7.77
C ILE A 74 9.44 -5.23 7.91
N ASP A 75 9.56 -3.96 7.54
CA ASP A 75 10.80 -3.21 7.62
C ASP A 75 11.23 -3.01 9.08
N ASP A 76 10.29 -2.71 9.98
CA ASP A 76 10.56 -2.59 11.42
C ASP A 76 11.00 -3.92 12.03
N PHE A 77 10.37 -5.05 11.64
CA PHE A 77 10.82 -6.38 12.05
C PHE A 77 12.27 -6.65 11.65
N ARG A 78 12.64 -6.33 10.40
CA ARG A 78 14.02 -6.46 9.92
C ARG A 78 14.97 -5.56 10.68
N GLN A 79 14.62 -4.30 10.85
CA GLN A 79 15.48 -3.32 11.52
C GLN A 79 15.74 -3.71 12.97
N VAL A 80 14.68 -4.01 13.74
CA VAL A 80 14.80 -4.39 15.16
C VAL A 80 15.53 -5.73 15.29
N GLY A 81 15.15 -6.74 14.53
CA GLY A 81 15.74 -8.08 14.64
C GLY A 81 17.20 -8.13 14.21
N VAL A 82 17.56 -7.47 13.12
CA VAL A 82 18.97 -7.36 12.67
C VAL A 82 19.75 -6.51 13.67
N GLY A 83 19.16 -5.45 14.22
CA GLY A 83 19.78 -4.64 15.28
C GLY A 83 20.07 -5.44 16.54
N MET A 84 19.19 -6.38 16.93
CA MET A 84 19.37 -7.23 18.11
C MET A 84 20.42 -8.32 17.92
N ALA A 85 20.34 -9.04 16.79
CA ALA A 85 21.09 -10.28 16.55
C ALA A 85 22.25 -10.11 15.55
N GLY A 86 22.39 -8.95 14.89
CA GLY A 86 23.43 -8.68 13.91
C GLY A 86 24.83 -8.47 14.51
N GLY A 87 25.83 -8.22 13.65
CA GLY A 87 27.22 -8.00 14.07
C GLY A 87 27.43 -6.86 15.05
N ASN A 88 26.53 -5.89 15.12
CA ASN A 88 26.49 -4.82 16.11
C ASN A 88 25.43 -5.03 17.20
N GLY A 89 24.86 -6.22 17.30
CA GLY A 89 23.80 -6.56 18.25
C GLY A 89 24.30 -6.80 19.67
N LEU A 90 23.38 -7.34 20.49
CA LEU A 90 23.65 -7.57 21.93
C LEU A 90 24.85 -8.47 22.19
N LEU A 91 25.01 -9.55 21.41
CA LEU A 91 26.13 -10.47 21.57
C LEU A 91 27.46 -9.78 21.24
N ALA A 92 27.52 -9.08 20.09
CA ALA A 92 28.74 -8.40 19.67
C ALA A 92 29.16 -7.31 20.68
N LEU A 93 28.18 -6.56 21.20
CA LEU A 93 28.42 -5.56 22.23
C LEU A 93 28.99 -6.21 23.51
N ALA A 94 28.38 -7.32 23.98
CA ALA A 94 28.83 -8.02 25.15
C ALA A 94 30.21 -8.63 24.98
N THR A 95 30.51 -9.27 23.84
CA THR A 95 31.84 -9.85 23.56
C THR A 95 32.93 -8.81 23.38
N ASN A 96 32.64 -7.69 22.72
CA ASN A 96 33.61 -6.61 22.59
C ASN A 96 33.96 -6.02 23.96
N THR A 97 32.97 -5.71 24.80
CA THR A 97 33.14 -5.19 26.16
C THR A 97 33.99 -6.12 27.02
N THR A 98 33.69 -7.42 27.00
CA THR A 98 34.46 -8.40 27.76
C THR A 98 35.86 -8.58 27.21
N MET A 99 36.06 -8.47 25.89
CA MET A 99 37.34 -8.55 25.25
C MET A 99 38.24 -7.35 25.62
N ASP A 100 37.69 -6.13 25.58
CA ASP A 100 38.39 -4.92 26.02
C ASP A 100 38.83 -5.04 27.49
N ALA A 101 38.00 -5.59 28.37
CA ALA A 101 38.35 -5.85 29.77
C ALA A 101 39.47 -6.87 29.92
N LEU A 102 39.39 -8.01 29.19
CA LEU A 102 40.43 -9.04 29.23
C LEU A 102 41.79 -8.54 28.69
N LEU A 103 41.75 -7.76 27.60
CA LEU A 103 42.98 -7.09 27.09
C LEU A 103 43.54 -6.09 28.07
N GLY A 104 42.71 -5.29 28.73
CA GLY A 104 43.13 -4.37 29.75
C GLY A 104 43.85 -5.07 30.93
N ILE A 105 43.27 -6.19 31.39
CA ILE A 105 43.90 -7.03 32.45
C ILE A 105 45.18 -7.64 31.93
N GLY A 106 45.21 -8.20 30.73
CA GLY A 106 46.39 -8.76 30.10
C GLY A 106 47.56 -7.75 30.01
N ASN A 107 47.27 -6.55 29.56
CA ASN A 107 48.25 -5.45 29.48
C ASN A 107 48.78 -5.05 30.85
N GLN A 108 47.93 -5.01 31.89
CA GLN A 108 48.41 -4.73 33.23
C GLN A 108 49.34 -5.83 33.76
N ILE A 109 48.98 -7.13 33.55
CA ILE A 109 49.87 -8.25 33.94
C ILE A 109 51.20 -8.15 33.25
N VAL A 110 51.25 -7.79 31.97
CA VAL A 110 52.49 -7.64 31.19
C VAL A 110 53.32 -6.45 31.65
N ASN A 111 52.69 -5.32 31.97
CA ASN A 111 53.36 -4.05 32.31
C ASN A 111 53.85 -3.99 33.76
N THR A 112 53.18 -4.66 34.68
CA THR A 112 53.59 -4.62 36.12
C THR A 112 54.75 -5.57 36.44
N ASN A 113 55.29 -6.30 35.47
CA ASN A 113 56.33 -7.31 35.70
C ASN A 113 56.02 -8.27 36.86
N THR A 114 54.77 -8.43 37.18
CA THR A 114 54.29 -9.32 38.24
C THR A 114 54.66 -10.75 37.87
N THR A 115 55.39 -11.41 38.78
CA THR A 115 55.69 -12.84 38.68
C THR A 115 54.40 -13.63 38.80
N VAL A 116 53.80 -13.89 37.64
CA VAL A 116 52.63 -14.78 37.52
C VAL A 116 53.16 -16.19 37.26
N GLY A 117 53.07 -17.03 38.28
CA GLY A 117 53.48 -18.41 38.16
C GLY A 117 54.97 -18.70 38.41
N ASN A 118 55.25 -19.98 38.65
CA ASN A 118 56.59 -20.50 38.87
C ASN A 118 57.50 -20.56 37.62
N SER A 119 56.99 -20.14 36.45
CA SER A 119 57.77 -20.14 35.22
C SER A 119 57.68 -18.79 34.49
N ASN A 120 58.81 -18.10 34.42
CA ASN A 120 59.00 -16.94 33.50
C ASN A 120 58.67 -17.31 32.02
N ALA A 121 58.54 -18.56 31.69
CA ALA A 121 58.24 -19.06 30.36
C ALA A 121 56.81 -18.77 29.91
N GLU A 122 55.79 -19.03 30.76
CA GLU A 122 54.36 -18.79 30.45
C GLU A 122 54.07 -17.27 30.30
N LEU A 123 54.61 -16.47 31.21
CA LEU A 123 54.51 -15.00 31.11
C LEU A 123 55.23 -14.46 29.87
N THR A 124 56.42 -15.02 29.54
CA THR A 124 57.18 -14.62 28.34
C THR A 124 56.41 -14.97 27.08
N GLN A 125 55.77 -16.13 27.04
CA GLN A 125 54.91 -16.55 25.92
C GLN A 125 53.66 -15.65 25.83
N PHE A 126 53.05 -15.34 26.95
CA PHE A 126 51.88 -14.46 27.00
C PHE A 126 52.21 -13.03 26.50
N LYS A 127 53.38 -12.50 26.88
CA LYS A 127 53.87 -11.21 26.35
C LYS A 127 54.01 -11.17 24.83
N LYS A 128 54.32 -12.33 24.19
CA LYS A 128 54.43 -12.42 22.72
C LYS A 128 53.08 -12.53 22.01
N ILE A 129 52.10 -13.19 22.63
CA ILE A 129 50.81 -13.46 21.96
C ILE A 129 49.78 -12.34 22.19
N LEU A 130 49.87 -11.60 23.30
CA LEU A 130 48.91 -10.55 23.65
C LEU A 130 48.77 -9.48 22.55
N PRO A 131 49.84 -8.90 21.99
CA PRO A 131 49.72 -7.93 20.89
C PRO A 131 49.07 -8.51 19.62
N GLN A 132 49.27 -9.79 19.36
CA GLN A 132 48.64 -10.48 18.20
C GLN A 132 47.14 -10.65 18.41
N ILE A 133 46.69 -10.94 19.64
CA ILE A 133 45.29 -11.01 20.01
C ILE A 133 44.64 -9.64 19.87
N GLU A 134 45.28 -8.61 20.37
CA GLU A 134 44.81 -7.23 20.27
C GLU A 134 44.63 -6.78 18.82
N GLN A 135 45.65 -7.04 17.98
CA GLN A 135 45.55 -6.74 16.53
C GLN A 135 44.42 -7.49 15.87
N ARG A 136 44.22 -8.77 16.19
CA ARG A 136 43.10 -9.58 15.64
C ARG A 136 41.74 -9.08 16.11
N PHE A 137 41.67 -8.64 17.35
CA PHE A 137 40.45 -8.07 17.92
C PHE A 137 40.08 -6.75 17.23
N GLU A 138 41.01 -5.83 17.11
CA GLU A 138 40.78 -4.55 16.42
C GLU A 138 40.34 -4.74 14.96
N ALA A 139 40.93 -5.70 14.26
CA ALA A 139 40.56 -6.02 12.87
C ALA A 139 39.19 -6.67 12.72
N ASN A 140 38.63 -7.26 13.79
CA ASN A 140 37.37 -8.05 13.74
C ASN A 140 36.31 -7.48 14.70
N LYS A 141 36.45 -6.27 15.19
CA LYS A 141 35.47 -5.64 16.10
C LYS A 141 34.06 -5.75 15.51
N ASN A 142 33.10 -6.13 16.34
CA ASN A 142 31.70 -6.38 15.95
C ASN A 142 31.46 -7.64 15.09
N ALA A 143 32.45 -8.49 14.87
CA ALA A 143 32.26 -9.77 14.19
C ALA A 143 32.01 -10.90 15.21
N TYR A 144 31.25 -11.93 14.80
CA TYR A 144 31.04 -13.12 15.65
C TYR A 144 32.35 -13.86 15.99
N SER A 145 33.39 -13.72 15.15
CA SER A 145 34.73 -14.28 15.39
C SER A 145 35.39 -13.75 16.67
N VAL A 146 34.99 -12.58 17.17
CA VAL A 146 35.49 -12.02 18.46
C VAL A 146 35.16 -12.94 19.63
N GLN A 147 34.06 -13.69 19.59
CA GLN A 147 33.75 -14.66 20.64
C GLN A 147 34.84 -15.73 20.79
N ALA A 148 35.37 -16.22 19.67
CA ALA A 148 36.46 -17.22 19.72
C ALA A 148 37.74 -16.63 20.35
N LEU A 149 38.08 -15.36 20.06
CA LEU A 149 39.17 -14.64 20.69
C LEU A 149 38.95 -14.43 22.18
N GLN A 150 37.72 -14.06 22.59
CA GLN A 150 37.33 -13.91 23.98
C GLN A 150 37.51 -15.22 24.76
N VAL A 151 37.00 -16.33 24.22
CA VAL A 151 37.16 -17.66 24.82
C VAL A 151 38.63 -18.03 24.94
N TYR A 152 39.41 -17.82 23.89
CA TYR A 152 40.86 -18.10 23.91
C TYR A 152 41.58 -17.28 24.98
N LEU A 153 41.40 -15.95 25.01
CA LEU A 153 42.08 -15.07 25.95
C LEU A 153 41.65 -15.32 27.40
N SER A 154 40.34 -15.61 27.64
CA SER A 154 39.86 -15.95 28.98
C SER A 154 40.48 -17.26 29.49
N ASN A 155 40.67 -18.27 28.63
CA ASN A 155 41.34 -19.51 28.97
C ASN A 155 42.81 -19.27 29.33
N VAL A 156 43.53 -18.49 28.51
CA VAL A 156 44.96 -18.18 28.75
C VAL A 156 45.12 -17.45 30.07
N LEU A 157 44.33 -16.39 30.31
CA LEU A 157 44.38 -15.63 31.55
C LEU A 157 43.97 -16.46 32.77
N TYR A 158 42.95 -17.33 32.65
CA TYR A 158 42.52 -18.23 33.71
C TYR A 158 43.67 -19.19 34.13
N ASN A 159 44.34 -19.79 33.16
CA ASN A 159 45.47 -20.69 33.40
C ASN A 159 46.66 -19.98 34.05
N LEU A 160 47.00 -18.76 33.54
CA LEU A 160 48.04 -17.95 34.15
C LEU A 160 47.77 -17.60 35.64
N VAL A 161 46.52 -17.23 35.96
CA VAL A 161 46.11 -16.89 37.32
C VAL A 161 46.01 -18.12 38.22
N ASN A 162 45.48 -19.23 37.69
CA ASN A 162 45.28 -20.46 38.48
C ASN A 162 46.60 -21.17 38.79
N ASN A 163 47.56 -21.16 37.87
CA ASN A 163 48.90 -21.72 38.07
C ASN A 163 49.72 -20.88 39.07
N SER A 164 49.46 -19.56 39.19
CA SER A 164 50.13 -18.70 40.15
C SER A 164 49.66 -18.90 41.58
N ASN A 165 48.47 -19.42 41.83
CA ASN A 165 47.93 -19.65 43.17
C ASN A 165 48.56 -20.88 43.92
N ASN A 166 49.33 -21.71 43.21
CA ASN A 166 49.94 -22.92 43.82
C ASN A 166 51.28 -22.62 44.53
N GLY A 167 51.78 -21.37 44.60
CA GLY A 167 53.10 -21.21 45.17
C GLY A 167 53.57 -19.85 45.63
N SER A 168 52.79 -18.80 45.66
CA SER A 168 53.12 -17.53 46.40
C SER A 168 52.13 -16.44 46.01
N ASN A 169 51.58 -15.74 47.01
CA ASN A 169 50.59 -14.67 46.83
C ASN A 169 51.17 -13.35 46.28
N ASN A 170 52.22 -13.38 45.52
CA ASN A 170 52.92 -12.19 45.05
C ASN A 170 52.62 -11.93 43.57
N GLY A 171 51.61 -11.14 43.29
CA GLY A 171 51.68 -10.44 42.02
C GLY A 171 50.41 -10.22 41.21
N VAL A 172 49.34 -10.97 41.36
CA VAL A 172 48.07 -10.63 40.67
C VAL A 172 47.18 -9.87 41.61
N VAL A 173 46.73 -8.68 41.19
CA VAL A 173 45.78 -7.87 41.98
C VAL A 173 44.53 -8.73 42.22
N PRO A 174 44.11 -9.01 43.47
CA PRO A 174 43.03 -9.93 43.80
C PRO A 174 41.72 -9.68 43.05
N GLY A 175 41.44 -8.43 42.71
CA GLY A 175 40.23 -8.07 41.96
C GLY A 175 40.18 -8.59 40.51
N TYR A 176 41.31 -8.82 39.85
CA TYR A 176 41.35 -9.34 38.47
C TYR A 176 41.10 -10.85 38.40
N VAL A 177 41.53 -11.59 39.44
CA VAL A 177 41.29 -13.02 39.55
C VAL A 177 39.80 -13.34 39.53
N GLY A 178 39.01 -12.55 40.26
CA GLY A 178 37.55 -12.68 40.28
C GLY A 178 36.94 -12.47 38.91
N ILE A 179 37.33 -11.40 38.22
CA ILE A 179 36.79 -11.12 36.86
C ILE A 179 37.15 -12.21 35.84
N ILE A 180 38.42 -12.62 35.83
CA ILE A 180 38.86 -13.70 34.91
C ILE A 180 38.07 -14.99 35.15
N LYS A 181 37.84 -15.36 36.42
CA LYS A 181 37.03 -16.53 36.77
C LYS A 181 35.57 -16.41 36.32
N VAL A 182 34.96 -15.25 36.47
CA VAL A 182 33.58 -15.01 36.00
C VAL A 182 33.51 -15.10 34.49
N LEU A 183 34.38 -14.43 33.76
CA LEU A 183 34.37 -14.43 32.28
C LEU A 183 34.71 -15.81 31.72
N TYR A 184 35.59 -16.58 32.35
CA TYR A 184 35.89 -17.95 32.01
C TYR A 184 34.66 -18.86 32.24
N GLY A 185 33.97 -18.72 33.38
CA GLY A 185 32.78 -19.48 33.71
C GLY A 185 31.57 -19.16 32.84
N SER A 186 31.53 -17.99 32.21
CA SER A 186 30.40 -17.52 31.38
C SER A 186 30.52 -17.87 29.89
N GLN A 187 31.46 -18.72 29.50
CA GLN A 187 31.66 -19.08 28.08
C GLN A 187 30.45 -19.81 27.49
N SER A 188 29.75 -20.64 28.29
CA SER A 188 28.56 -21.34 27.86
C SER A 188 27.41 -20.40 27.54
N GLU A 189 27.24 -19.34 28.33
CA GLU A 189 26.23 -18.29 28.15
C GLU A 189 26.47 -17.50 26.84
N PHE A 190 27.70 -17.10 26.60
CA PHE A 190 28.06 -16.44 25.34
C PHE A 190 27.87 -17.34 24.11
N SER A 191 28.19 -18.63 24.24
CA SER A 191 27.98 -19.63 23.17
C SER A 191 26.48 -19.83 22.86
N LEU A 192 25.64 -19.88 23.89
CA LEU A 192 24.19 -19.98 23.72
C LEU A 192 23.65 -18.75 22.98
N LEU A 193 23.99 -17.54 23.44
CA LEU A 193 23.56 -16.29 22.81
C LEU A 193 24.05 -16.18 21.34
N ALA A 194 25.24 -16.69 21.04
CA ALA A 194 25.75 -16.75 19.66
C ALA A 194 24.87 -17.65 18.78
N THR A 195 24.51 -18.82 19.28
CA THR A 195 23.64 -19.75 18.55
C THR A 195 22.27 -19.17 18.29
N GLU A 196 21.67 -18.57 19.31
CA GLU A 196 20.36 -17.92 19.19
C GLU A 196 20.39 -16.69 18.25
N SER A 197 21.47 -15.88 18.29
CA SER A 197 21.68 -14.76 17.35
C SER A 197 21.70 -15.23 15.90
N VAL A 198 22.45 -16.29 15.61
CA VAL A 198 22.55 -16.85 14.24
C VAL A 198 21.21 -17.43 13.80
N ALA A 199 20.49 -18.12 14.68
CA ALA A 199 19.16 -18.65 14.39
C ALA A 199 18.16 -17.53 14.06
N LEU A 200 18.13 -16.46 14.85
CA LEU A 200 17.27 -15.31 14.63
C LEU A 200 17.63 -14.57 13.33
N LEU A 201 18.91 -14.33 13.04
CA LEU A 201 19.34 -13.70 11.79
C LEU A 201 18.94 -14.53 10.56
N ASN A 202 19.07 -15.86 10.66
CA ASN A 202 18.63 -16.76 9.57
C ASN A 202 17.11 -16.66 9.35
N ALA A 203 16.32 -16.58 10.43
CA ALA A 203 14.88 -16.42 10.33
C ALA A 203 14.50 -15.07 9.67
N LEU A 204 15.22 -14.00 9.99
CA LEU A 204 14.95 -12.65 9.45
C LEU A 204 15.40 -12.47 7.99
N THR A 205 16.50 -13.14 7.58
CA THR A 205 17.12 -12.93 6.26
C THR A 205 16.66 -13.90 5.21
N ARG A 206 16.33 -15.15 5.58
CA ARG A 206 15.99 -16.23 4.64
C ARG A 206 14.50 -16.38 4.36
N VAL A 207 13.65 -15.84 5.21
CA VAL A 207 12.21 -16.03 5.11
C VAL A 207 11.56 -14.81 4.45
N ASN A 208 10.59 -15.09 3.59
CA ASN A 208 9.71 -14.05 3.08
C ASN A 208 8.78 -13.59 4.22
N LEU A 209 9.14 -12.48 4.88
CA LEU A 209 8.39 -11.88 5.97
C LEU A 209 6.96 -11.45 5.56
N ASP A 210 6.68 -11.46 4.26
CA ASP A 210 5.38 -11.08 3.70
C ASP A 210 4.34 -12.23 3.74
N SER A 211 4.60 -13.33 4.46
CA SER A 211 3.74 -14.52 4.36
C SER A 211 2.42 -14.40 5.11
N ASN A 212 2.40 -14.09 6.40
CA ASN A 212 1.17 -13.90 7.19
C ASN A 212 1.46 -13.39 8.62
N SER A 213 0.42 -12.92 9.31
CA SER A 213 0.51 -12.44 10.70
C SER A 213 0.91 -13.53 11.71
N VAL A 214 0.53 -14.78 11.47
CA VAL A 214 0.88 -15.91 12.37
C VAL A 214 2.37 -16.14 12.39
N PHE A 215 3.01 -16.11 11.21
CA PHE A 215 4.46 -16.23 11.10
C PHE A 215 5.18 -15.06 11.81
N LEU A 216 4.73 -13.82 11.60
CA LEU A 216 5.32 -12.66 12.25
C LEU A 216 5.13 -12.68 13.78
N LYS A 217 3.99 -13.17 14.28
CA LYS A 217 3.78 -13.39 15.73
C LYS A 217 4.76 -14.42 16.29
N GLY A 218 5.02 -15.50 15.55
CA GLY A 218 6.03 -16.50 15.92
C GLY A 218 7.44 -15.91 15.93
N LEU A 219 7.79 -15.11 14.94
CA LEU A 219 9.06 -14.41 14.88
C LEU A 219 9.22 -13.39 16.01
N LEU A 220 8.18 -12.64 16.33
CA LEU A 220 8.16 -11.73 17.48
C LEU A 220 8.42 -12.46 18.79
N ALA A 221 7.78 -13.62 18.99
CA ALA A 221 8.02 -14.45 20.17
C ALA A 221 9.48 -14.95 20.27
N GLN A 222 10.10 -15.31 19.14
CA GLN A 222 11.53 -15.65 19.09
C GLN A 222 12.42 -14.45 19.44
N MET A 223 12.10 -13.26 18.93
CA MET A 223 12.82 -12.03 19.26
C MET A 223 12.69 -11.69 20.76
N GLN A 224 11.49 -11.83 21.33
CA GLN A 224 11.25 -11.63 22.75
C GLN A 224 12.05 -12.62 23.60
N LEU A 225 12.01 -13.91 23.25
CA LEU A 225 12.78 -14.96 23.95
C LEU A 225 14.28 -14.66 23.91
N PHE A 226 14.83 -14.25 22.75
CA PHE A 226 16.23 -13.86 22.62
C PHE A 226 16.57 -12.65 23.50
N ASN A 227 15.71 -11.64 23.57
CA ASN A 227 15.91 -10.47 24.43
C ASN A 227 15.88 -10.86 25.92
N ASP A 228 14.94 -11.70 26.32
CA ASP A 228 14.77 -12.16 27.71
C ASP A 228 15.95 -13.06 28.13
N THR A 229 16.37 -13.99 27.27
CA THR A 229 17.56 -14.83 27.49
C THR A 229 18.81 -13.99 27.62
N SER A 230 18.99 -13.00 26.73
CA SER A 230 20.11 -12.06 26.80
C SER A 230 20.10 -11.27 28.10
N SER A 231 18.95 -10.77 28.53
CA SER A 231 18.78 -10.05 29.81
C SER A 231 19.17 -10.94 31.01
N ALA A 232 18.63 -12.15 31.06
CA ALA A 232 18.88 -13.07 32.16
C ALA A 232 20.37 -13.47 32.26
N LYS A 233 20.98 -13.83 31.13
CA LYS A 233 22.37 -14.28 31.10
C LYS A 233 23.36 -13.16 31.38
N LEU A 234 23.20 -12.01 30.73
CA LEU A 234 24.05 -10.85 30.95
C LEU A 234 23.86 -10.27 32.35
N GLY A 235 22.65 -10.32 32.91
CA GLY A 235 22.37 -9.94 34.29
C GLY A 235 23.11 -10.81 35.31
N GLN A 236 23.14 -12.15 35.11
CA GLN A 236 23.90 -13.09 35.96
C GLN A 236 25.42 -12.81 35.90
N ILE A 237 25.96 -12.52 34.70
CA ILE A 237 27.35 -12.15 34.52
C ILE A 237 27.65 -10.83 35.27
N ALA A 238 26.79 -9.83 35.13
CA ALA A 238 26.94 -8.53 35.80
C ALA A 238 26.92 -8.66 37.32
N GLU A 239 26.01 -9.46 37.89
CA GLU A 239 25.94 -9.72 39.32
C GLU A 239 27.21 -10.42 39.83
N SER A 240 27.73 -11.39 39.06
CA SER A 240 28.98 -12.10 39.42
C SER A 240 30.20 -11.19 39.34
N LEU A 241 30.26 -10.28 38.38
CA LEU A 241 31.31 -9.27 38.25
C LEU A 241 31.29 -8.28 39.44
N ASN A 242 30.11 -7.87 39.89
CA ASN A 242 29.96 -6.99 41.06
C ASN A 242 30.49 -7.64 42.34
N LYS A 243 30.35 -8.95 42.49
CA LYS A 243 30.87 -9.72 43.62
C LYS A 243 32.40 -9.92 43.56
N SER A 244 33.05 -9.65 42.42
CA SER A 244 34.45 -9.95 42.19
C SER A 244 35.43 -8.88 42.67
N GLY A 245 34.98 -7.75 43.25
CA GLY A 245 35.81 -6.70 43.84
C GLY A 245 36.06 -5.50 42.91
N GLY A 246 36.94 -4.58 43.29
CA GLY A 246 37.08 -3.24 42.73
C GLY A 246 37.33 -3.11 41.21
N ALA A 247 37.88 -4.12 40.56
CA ALA A 247 38.01 -4.12 39.10
C ALA A 247 36.66 -4.38 38.40
N GLY A 248 35.65 -4.91 39.10
CA GLY A 248 34.28 -5.02 38.59
C GLY A 248 33.63 -3.66 38.30
N ALA A 249 34.08 -2.60 39.01
CA ALA A 249 33.60 -1.24 38.78
C ALA A 249 33.94 -0.70 37.36
N MET A 250 35.04 -1.13 36.75
CA MET A 250 35.43 -0.74 35.38
C MET A 250 34.40 -1.30 34.36
N LEU A 251 33.87 -2.52 34.58
CA LEU A 251 32.92 -3.16 33.71
C LEU A 251 31.48 -2.76 34.00
N GLN A 252 31.17 -2.15 35.14
CA GLN A 252 29.78 -1.75 35.48
C GLN A 252 29.18 -0.79 34.49
N LYS A 253 29.94 0.18 33.98
CA LYS A 253 29.47 1.13 32.97
C LYS A 253 29.06 0.39 31.68
N ASP A 254 29.85 -0.58 31.27
CA ASP A 254 29.67 -1.30 30.03
C ASP A 254 28.53 -2.30 30.14
N VAL A 255 28.39 -2.97 31.28
CA VAL A 255 27.25 -3.82 31.61
C VAL A 255 25.96 -3.00 31.64
N LYS A 256 26.00 -1.78 32.17
CA LYS A 256 24.86 -0.87 32.14
C LYS A 256 24.46 -0.52 30.68
N THR A 257 25.44 -0.22 29.83
CA THR A 257 25.18 0.06 28.41
C THR A 257 24.48 -1.13 27.71
N ILE A 258 24.89 -2.35 27.99
CA ILE A 258 24.24 -3.56 27.45
C ILE A 258 22.80 -3.67 27.99
N SER A 259 22.61 -3.46 29.29
CA SER A 259 21.29 -3.48 29.93
C SER A 259 20.34 -2.44 29.36
N ASP A 260 20.80 -1.21 29.15
CA ASP A 260 20.03 -0.12 28.54
C ASP A 260 19.63 -0.46 27.09
N ARG A 261 20.51 -1.11 26.33
CA ARG A 261 20.19 -1.63 24.99
C ARG A 261 19.12 -2.72 25.02
N ILE A 262 19.19 -3.66 25.95
CA ILE A 262 18.18 -4.72 26.14
C ILE A 262 16.80 -4.08 26.43
N ALA A 263 16.76 -3.09 27.32
CA ALA A 263 15.53 -2.37 27.65
C ALA A 263 14.95 -1.63 26.41
N THR A 264 15.81 -1.00 25.61
CA THR A 264 15.40 -0.36 24.37
C THR A 264 14.78 -1.36 23.39
N TYR A 265 15.39 -2.52 23.20
CA TYR A 265 14.82 -3.56 22.33
C TYR A 265 13.50 -4.12 22.88
N GLN A 266 13.35 -4.25 24.18
CA GLN A 266 12.08 -4.68 24.80
C GLN A 266 10.94 -3.70 24.47
N GLU A 267 11.18 -2.40 24.51
CA GLU A 267 10.18 -1.41 24.12
C GLU A 267 9.88 -1.48 22.59
N ASN A 268 10.91 -1.63 21.77
CA ASN A 268 10.71 -1.80 20.32
C ASN A 268 9.88 -3.06 19.98
N LEU A 269 10.12 -4.17 20.69
CA LEU A 269 9.35 -5.42 20.50
C LEU A 269 7.89 -5.25 20.93
N LYS A 270 7.64 -4.48 21.99
CA LYS A 270 6.27 -4.15 22.40
C LYS A 270 5.54 -3.32 21.35
N GLN A 271 6.23 -2.32 20.75
CA GLN A 271 5.68 -1.52 19.66
C GLN A 271 5.38 -2.37 18.43
N LEU A 272 6.29 -3.28 18.04
CA LEU A 272 6.06 -4.26 16.96
C LEU A 272 4.83 -5.13 17.22
N GLY A 273 4.64 -5.59 18.47
CA GLY A 273 3.46 -6.34 18.88
C GLY A 273 2.16 -5.55 18.69
N GLY A 274 2.18 -4.25 19.00
CA GLY A 274 1.06 -3.35 18.74
C GLY A 274 0.73 -3.19 17.25
N MET A 275 1.75 -3.06 16.42
CA MET A 275 1.59 -2.91 14.97
C MET A 275 1.04 -4.17 14.29
N LEU A 276 1.35 -5.35 14.82
CA LEU A 276 0.83 -6.62 14.30
C LEU A 276 -0.69 -6.77 14.42
N ASN A 277 -1.34 -6.04 15.31
CA ASN A 277 -2.81 -6.09 15.45
C ASN A 277 -3.51 -5.57 14.18
N ASN A 278 -2.86 -4.70 13.43
CA ASN A 278 -3.38 -4.10 12.19
C ASN A 278 -2.70 -4.68 10.93
N TYR A 279 -1.86 -5.70 11.06
CA TYR A 279 -1.13 -6.29 9.92
C TYR A 279 -2.06 -6.97 8.92
N ASP A 280 -3.16 -7.54 9.40
CA ASP A 280 -4.16 -8.25 8.59
C ASP A 280 -5.21 -7.30 7.96
N GLU A 281 -5.00 -5.97 8.04
CA GLU A 281 -5.85 -5.02 7.31
C GLU A 281 -5.86 -5.35 5.81
N PRO A 282 -7.04 -5.39 5.19
CA PRO A 282 -7.15 -5.70 3.78
C PRO A 282 -6.44 -4.66 2.93
N TYR A 283 -5.88 -5.09 1.81
CA TYR A 283 -5.19 -4.22 0.86
C TYR A 283 -5.43 -4.70 -0.58
N LEU A 284 -5.04 -3.88 -1.54
CA LEU A 284 -5.15 -4.19 -2.96
C LEU A 284 -3.77 -4.66 -3.47
N PRO A 285 -3.54 -5.98 -3.63
CA PRO A 285 -2.20 -6.55 -3.89
C PRO A 285 -1.61 -6.14 -5.24
N GLN A 286 -2.43 -5.76 -6.21
CA GLN A 286 -1.99 -5.30 -7.53
C GLN A 286 -1.47 -3.87 -7.55
N PHE A 287 -1.60 -3.13 -6.45
CA PHE A 287 -1.12 -1.77 -6.31
C PHE A 287 -0.05 -1.70 -5.23
N GLY A 288 0.96 -0.89 -5.49
CA GLY A 288 2.00 -0.62 -4.50
C GLY A 288 1.48 0.07 -3.24
N PRO A 289 2.32 0.22 -2.22
CA PRO A 289 1.97 0.91 -0.99
C PRO A 289 1.72 2.41 -1.24
N GLY A 290 0.83 3.01 -0.42
CA GLY A 290 0.55 4.43 -0.43
C GLY A 290 -0.36 4.89 -1.56
N LYS A 291 -0.14 6.13 -2.00
CA LYS A 291 -0.97 6.80 -3.00
C LYS A 291 -0.44 6.54 -4.41
N SER A 292 -1.32 6.14 -5.31
CA SER A 292 -1.04 5.99 -6.73
C SER A 292 -2.17 6.60 -7.57
N SER A 293 -1.82 7.09 -8.76
CA SER A 293 -2.77 7.64 -9.72
C SER A 293 -2.55 6.97 -11.07
N GLN A 294 -3.63 6.52 -11.69
CA GLN A 294 -3.62 5.88 -12.99
C GLN A 294 -4.59 6.59 -13.92
N HIS A 295 -4.23 6.66 -15.20
CA HIS A 295 -5.01 7.31 -16.24
C HIS A 295 -5.40 6.30 -17.31
N GLY A 296 -6.53 6.56 -17.97
CA GLY A 296 -7.02 5.75 -19.08
C GLY A 296 -7.83 6.57 -20.06
N VAL A 297 -7.95 6.06 -21.28
CA VAL A 297 -8.80 6.64 -22.31
C VAL A 297 -10.18 6.01 -22.23
N ILE A 298 -11.21 6.83 -22.28
CA ILE A 298 -12.62 6.40 -22.38
C ILE A 298 -12.97 6.36 -23.87
N ASN A 299 -13.51 5.23 -24.32
CA ASN A 299 -14.14 5.09 -25.63
C ASN A 299 -15.61 4.67 -25.41
N GLY A 300 -16.53 5.31 -26.13
CA GLY A 300 -17.93 5.02 -25.88
C GLY A 300 -18.89 5.67 -26.87
N PHE A 301 -20.15 5.55 -26.56
CA PHE A 301 -21.25 6.17 -27.32
C PHE A 301 -22.24 6.85 -26.39
N GLY A 302 -22.98 7.79 -26.93
CA GLY A 302 -24.03 8.51 -26.23
C GLY A 302 -25.32 8.58 -27.03
N ILE A 303 -26.43 8.59 -26.32
CA ILE A 303 -27.75 8.84 -26.88
C ILE A 303 -28.39 9.99 -26.09
N GLN A 304 -29.05 10.89 -26.81
CA GLN A 304 -29.80 12.00 -26.19
C GLN A 304 -31.13 12.18 -26.91
N MET A 305 -32.16 12.56 -26.16
CA MET A 305 -33.47 12.90 -26.70
C MET A 305 -34.08 14.05 -25.91
N GLY A 306 -34.74 14.95 -26.61
CA GLY A 306 -35.30 16.12 -25.95
C GLY A 306 -36.05 17.06 -26.85
N TYR A 307 -36.24 18.26 -26.38
CA TYR A 307 -36.98 19.31 -27.08
C TYR A 307 -36.11 20.57 -27.19
N LYS A 308 -36.15 21.20 -28.36
CA LYS A 308 -35.49 22.50 -28.64
C LYS A 308 -36.56 23.57 -28.80
N GLN A 309 -36.30 24.73 -28.22
CA GLN A 309 -37.19 25.92 -28.31
C GLN A 309 -36.36 27.13 -28.60
N PHE A 310 -36.71 27.89 -29.64
CA PHE A 310 -36.03 29.10 -30.04
C PHE A 310 -36.92 30.32 -29.76
N PHE A 311 -36.26 31.46 -29.43
CA PHE A 311 -36.91 32.67 -29.01
C PHE A 311 -36.71 33.84 -29.98
N GLY A 312 -37.69 34.75 -30.06
CA GLY A 312 -37.66 35.98 -30.83
C GLY A 312 -37.87 35.78 -32.34
N ASN A 313 -38.09 36.84 -33.05
CA ASN A 313 -38.40 36.82 -34.50
C ASN A 313 -37.25 36.29 -35.35
N LYS A 314 -36.00 36.47 -34.90
CA LYS A 314 -34.79 35.98 -35.60
C LYS A 314 -34.43 34.53 -35.25
N ARG A 315 -35.02 33.96 -34.19
CA ARG A 315 -34.76 32.61 -33.69
C ARG A 315 -33.26 32.26 -33.59
N ASN A 316 -32.45 33.23 -33.17
CA ASN A 316 -31.00 33.06 -33.04
C ASN A 316 -30.61 32.47 -31.69
N ILE A 317 -31.49 32.57 -30.71
CA ILE A 317 -31.26 32.14 -29.34
C ILE A 317 -32.34 31.11 -28.98
N GLY A 318 -31.92 30.04 -28.34
CA GLY A 318 -32.85 29.00 -27.88
C GLY A 318 -32.37 28.30 -26.62
N LEU A 319 -33.25 27.46 -26.12
CA LEU A 319 -32.96 26.51 -25.06
C LEU A 319 -33.29 25.11 -25.55
N ARG A 320 -32.54 24.13 -25.06
CA ARG A 320 -32.91 22.72 -25.24
C ARG A 320 -32.89 22.00 -23.91
N TYR A 321 -33.82 21.11 -23.75
CA TYR A 321 -33.97 20.23 -22.58
C TYR A 321 -33.91 18.80 -23.07
N TYR A 322 -33.13 17.95 -22.40
CA TYR A 322 -32.95 16.57 -22.86
C TYR A 322 -32.63 15.61 -21.75
N ALA A 323 -33.01 14.36 -21.98
CA ALA A 323 -32.47 13.21 -21.28
C ALA A 323 -31.33 12.63 -22.09
N PHE A 324 -30.34 12.08 -21.40
CA PHE A 324 -29.19 11.44 -22.08
C PHE A 324 -28.75 10.18 -21.36
N PHE A 325 -28.08 9.32 -22.13
CA PHE A 325 -27.42 8.14 -21.65
C PHE A 325 -26.09 7.99 -22.39
N ASP A 326 -24.99 7.95 -21.65
CA ASP A 326 -23.63 7.72 -22.15
C ASP A 326 -23.12 6.40 -21.63
N TYR A 327 -22.58 5.58 -22.52
CA TYR A 327 -21.77 4.41 -22.19
C TYR A 327 -20.32 4.67 -22.56
N GLY A 328 -19.40 4.29 -21.68
CA GLY A 328 -17.97 4.38 -21.93
C GLY A 328 -17.25 3.17 -21.36
N PHE A 329 -16.23 2.72 -22.07
CA PHE A 329 -15.29 1.71 -21.60
C PHE A 329 -13.92 2.36 -21.42
N THR A 330 -13.21 1.99 -20.35
CA THR A 330 -11.84 2.47 -20.08
C THR A 330 -10.99 1.36 -19.48
N GLN A 331 -9.69 1.45 -19.73
CA GLN A 331 -8.67 0.70 -19.03
C GLN A 331 -7.72 1.71 -18.36
N LEU A 332 -7.63 1.62 -17.04
CA LEU A 332 -6.80 2.50 -16.19
C LEU A 332 -5.53 1.76 -15.82
N GLY A 333 -4.39 2.42 -16.00
CA GLY A 333 -3.08 1.81 -15.76
C GLY A 333 -2.63 0.83 -16.82
N SER A 334 -1.53 0.15 -16.55
CA SER A 334 -0.89 -0.77 -17.48
C SER A 334 -0.42 -2.05 -16.79
N LEU A 335 -0.22 -3.12 -17.58
CA LEU A 335 0.32 -4.40 -17.13
C LEU A 335 -0.48 -5.00 -15.95
N SER A 336 0.20 -5.38 -14.88
CA SER A 336 -0.35 -6.08 -13.73
C SER A 336 -1.33 -5.25 -12.88
N SER A 337 -1.26 -3.92 -12.97
CA SER A 337 -2.15 -3.00 -12.23
C SER A 337 -3.31 -2.47 -13.05
N ALA A 338 -3.54 -3.00 -14.26
CA ALA A 338 -4.58 -2.54 -15.15
C ALA A 338 -5.98 -2.83 -14.59
N VAL A 339 -6.81 -1.80 -14.50
CA VAL A 339 -8.22 -1.87 -14.07
C VAL A 339 -9.10 -1.54 -15.26
N LYS A 340 -10.01 -2.46 -15.60
CA LYS A 340 -11.03 -2.24 -16.63
C LYS A 340 -12.32 -1.76 -15.97
N ALA A 341 -12.97 -0.77 -16.59
CA ALA A 341 -14.23 -0.26 -16.09
C ALA A 341 -15.18 0.11 -17.21
N ASN A 342 -16.46 -0.25 -17.03
CA ASN A 342 -17.59 0.26 -17.80
C ASN A 342 -18.18 1.45 -17.04
N ILE A 343 -18.46 2.52 -17.77
CA ILE A 343 -18.97 3.78 -17.20
C ILE A 343 -20.31 4.05 -17.82
N PHE A 344 -21.34 4.18 -16.99
CA PHE A 344 -22.69 4.52 -17.40
C PHE A 344 -23.03 5.89 -16.80
N THR A 345 -23.31 6.88 -17.65
CA THR A 345 -23.74 8.21 -17.23
C THR A 345 -25.11 8.51 -17.80
N TYR A 346 -26.08 8.77 -16.96
CA TYR A 346 -27.47 8.96 -17.37
C TYR A 346 -28.12 10.09 -16.56
N GLY A 347 -28.91 10.92 -17.23
CA GLY A 347 -29.51 12.06 -16.59
C GLY A 347 -30.26 12.98 -17.52
N ALA A 348 -30.39 14.22 -17.06
CA ALA A 348 -31.02 15.28 -17.80
C ALA A 348 -30.08 16.49 -17.93
N GLY A 349 -30.27 17.25 -19.00
CA GLY A 349 -29.51 18.47 -19.26
C GLY A 349 -30.33 19.58 -19.85
N THR A 350 -29.78 20.77 -19.74
CA THR A 350 -30.29 21.96 -20.41
C THR A 350 -29.14 22.74 -21.01
N ASP A 351 -29.27 23.11 -22.27
CA ASP A 351 -28.27 23.90 -22.99
C ASP A 351 -28.90 25.18 -23.54
N PHE A 352 -28.16 26.24 -23.45
CA PHE A 352 -28.37 27.47 -24.20
C PHE A 352 -27.83 27.30 -25.60
N LEU A 353 -28.63 27.65 -26.61
CA LEU A 353 -28.33 27.55 -28.02
C LEU A 353 -28.18 28.93 -28.62
N TRP A 354 -27.11 29.16 -29.37
CA TRP A 354 -26.91 30.42 -30.09
C TRP A 354 -26.53 30.11 -31.54
N ASN A 355 -27.43 30.45 -32.49
CA ASN A 355 -27.22 30.38 -33.91
C ASN A 355 -26.41 31.59 -34.40
N ILE A 356 -25.17 31.38 -34.78
CA ILE A 356 -24.25 32.43 -35.27
C ILE A 356 -24.46 32.70 -36.74
N PHE A 357 -24.65 31.66 -37.53
CA PHE A 357 -24.81 31.75 -38.97
C PHE A 357 -26.07 30.96 -39.40
N ARG A 358 -26.92 31.62 -40.19
CA ARG A 358 -28.12 31.01 -40.77
C ARG A 358 -28.19 31.37 -42.24
N ARG A 359 -28.32 30.39 -43.11
CA ARG A 359 -28.51 30.57 -44.55
C ARG A 359 -29.66 29.71 -45.03
N VAL A 360 -30.62 30.35 -45.68
CA VAL A 360 -31.76 29.68 -46.27
C VAL A 360 -31.60 29.65 -47.77
N PHE A 361 -31.71 28.47 -48.34
CA PHE A 361 -31.81 28.20 -49.77
C PHE A 361 -33.29 27.84 -50.08
N SER A 362 -33.68 27.77 -51.34
CA SER A 362 -35.10 27.54 -51.76
C SER A 362 -35.81 26.46 -50.93
N ASP A 363 -35.20 25.30 -50.72
CA ASP A 363 -35.82 24.14 -50.02
C ASP A 363 -34.95 23.60 -48.89
N GLN A 364 -33.89 24.29 -48.56
CA GLN A 364 -32.94 23.84 -47.53
C GLN A 364 -32.49 25.02 -46.65
N SER A 365 -32.26 24.76 -45.40
CA SER A 365 -31.63 25.71 -44.49
C SER A 365 -30.42 25.09 -43.79
N LEU A 366 -29.36 25.92 -43.65
CA LEU A 366 -28.16 25.59 -42.88
C LEU A 366 -28.07 26.54 -41.71
N ASN A 367 -28.05 25.98 -40.50
CA ASN A 367 -27.83 26.70 -39.24
C ASN A 367 -26.53 26.21 -38.62
N VAL A 368 -25.63 27.14 -38.30
CA VAL A 368 -24.39 26.87 -37.58
C VAL A 368 -24.40 27.71 -36.31
N GLY A 369 -24.10 27.09 -35.21
CA GLY A 369 -24.16 27.74 -33.90
C GLY A 369 -23.29 27.08 -32.86
N VAL A 370 -23.36 27.64 -31.67
CA VAL A 370 -22.71 27.10 -30.48
C VAL A 370 -23.77 26.76 -29.45
N PHE A 371 -23.41 25.92 -28.51
CA PHE A 371 -24.24 25.64 -27.37
C PHE A 371 -23.39 25.52 -26.10
N GLY A 372 -24.01 25.79 -24.95
CA GLY A 372 -23.39 25.62 -23.65
C GLY A 372 -24.46 25.38 -22.58
N GLY A 373 -24.19 24.47 -21.66
CA GLY A 373 -25.16 24.14 -20.66
C GLY A 373 -24.63 23.25 -19.54
N ILE A 374 -25.59 22.75 -18.78
CA ILE A 374 -25.34 21.95 -17.60
C ILE A 374 -26.15 20.66 -17.65
N GLN A 375 -25.60 19.62 -17.06
CA GLN A 375 -26.22 18.30 -16.94
C GLN A 375 -26.14 17.82 -15.49
N ILE A 376 -27.22 17.23 -15.01
CA ILE A 376 -27.29 16.48 -13.75
C ILE A 376 -27.45 15.01 -14.07
N ALA A 377 -26.65 14.17 -13.44
CA ALA A 377 -26.56 12.77 -13.82
C ALA A 377 -26.28 11.83 -12.65
N GLY A 378 -26.69 10.59 -12.80
CA GLY A 378 -26.09 9.46 -12.13
C GLY A 378 -24.90 8.96 -12.94
N ASN A 379 -23.81 8.66 -12.29
CA ASN A 379 -22.61 8.10 -12.90
C ASN A 379 -22.25 6.80 -12.21
N THR A 380 -22.27 5.69 -12.95
CA THR A 380 -22.02 4.34 -12.44
C THR A 380 -20.74 3.80 -13.03
N TRP A 381 -19.83 3.33 -12.16
CA TRP A 381 -18.60 2.65 -12.54
C TRP A 381 -18.71 1.17 -12.20
N ASP A 382 -18.76 0.33 -13.21
CA ASP A 382 -18.66 -1.12 -13.08
C ASP A 382 -17.19 -1.51 -13.33
N SER A 383 -16.44 -1.66 -12.24
CA SER A 383 -15.00 -1.85 -12.24
C SER A 383 -14.62 -3.30 -11.97
N SER A 384 -13.57 -3.78 -12.65
CA SER A 384 -12.98 -5.09 -12.39
C SER A 384 -12.43 -5.26 -10.96
N LEU A 385 -12.23 -4.15 -10.22
CA LEU A 385 -11.87 -4.19 -8.80
C LEU A 385 -13.01 -4.64 -7.89
N ARG A 386 -14.26 -4.57 -8.34
CA ARG A 386 -15.43 -4.83 -7.52
C ARG A 386 -15.37 -6.17 -6.80
N GLY A 387 -15.15 -7.25 -7.54
CA GLY A 387 -15.10 -8.60 -6.97
C GLY A 387 -13.97 -8.79 -5.96
N GLN A 388 -12.82 -8.16 -6.20
CA GLN A 388 -11.69 -8.19 -5.28
C GLN A 388 -12.00 -7.41 -3.99
N ILE A 389 -12.62 -6.24 -4.11
CA ILE A 389 -13.01 -5.42 -2.98
C ILE A 389 -14.04 -6.17 -2.13
N GLU A 390 -15.11 -6.69 -2.73
CA GLU A 390 -16.15 -7.46 -2.03
C GLU A 390 -15.60 -8.71 -1.35
N GLY A 391 -14.54 -9.33 -1.88
CA GLY A 391 -13.90 -10.50 -1.28
C GLY A 391 -12.91 -10.19 -0.16
N SER A 392 -12.28 -9.02 -0.15
CA SER A 392 -11.18 -8.67 0.76
C SER A 392 -11.56 -7.67 1.83
N PHE A 393 -12.51 -6.77 1.56
CA PHE A 393 -12.90 -5.70 2.46
C PHE A 393 -14.28 -5.98 3.07
N LYS A 394 -14.51 -5.52 4.30
CA LYS A 394 -15.83 -5.59 4.94
C LYS A 394 -16.81 -4.54 4.41
N GLU A 395 -16.31 -3.57 3.68
CA GLU A 395 -17.07 -2.48 3.10
C GLU A 395 -17.30 -2.71 1.61
N TYR A 396 -18.49 -2.33 1.14
CA TYR A 396 -18.86 -2.49 -0.26
C TYR A 396 -18.52 -1.22 -1.05
N PRO A 397 -18.09 -1.36 -2.31
CA PRO A 397 -17.89 -0.21 -3.17
C PRO A 397 -19.21 0.49 -3.48
N THR A 398 -19.16 1.80 -3.64
CA THR A 398 -20.30 2.63 -4.08
C THR A 398 -20.18 2.89 -5.58
N PRO A 399 -20.79 2.05 -6.44
CA PRO A 399 -20.58 2.13 -7.88
C PRO A 399 -21.26 3.34 -8.52
N THR A 400 -22.37 3.83 -7.95
CA THR A 400 -23.17 4.92 -8.50
C THR A 400 -23.12 6.14 -7.60
N ASN A 401 -22.80 7.30 -8.20
CA ASN A 401 -22.77 8.57 -7.51
C ASN A 401 -23.40 9.66 -8.39
N PHE A 402 -23.81 10.74 -7.74
CA PHE A 402 -24.26 11.95 -8.42
C PHE A 402 -23.13 12.61 -9.17
N GLN A 403 -23.40 13.13 -10.37
CA GLN A 403 -22.45 13.87 -11.20
C GLN A 403 -23.10 15.14 -11.76
N PHE A 404 -22.33 16.19 -11.74
CA PHE A 404 -22.63 17.45 -12.41
C PHE A 404 -21.66 17.65 -13.57
N LEU A 405 -22.19 17.96 -14.77
CA LEU A 405 -21.33 18.14 -15.95
C LEU A 405 -21.64 19.50 -16.61
N PHE A 406 -20.59 20.11 -17.11
CA PHE A 406 -20.71 21.20 -18.08
C PHE A 406 -20.68 20.62 -19.50
N ASN A 407 -21.53 21.12 -20.37
CA ASN A 407 -21.63 20.72 -21.77
C ASN A 407 -21.42 21.95 -22.68
N LEU A 408 -20.45 21.88 -23.58
CA LEU A 408 -20.08 22.96 -24.50
C LEU A 408 -19.84 22.41 -25.89
N GLY A 409 -20.20 23.12 -26.94
CA GLY A 409 -19.90 22.65 -28.28
C GLY A 409 -20.38 23.53 -29.43
N LEU A 410 -20.12 22.98 -30.61
CA LEU A 410 -20.50 23.51 -31.91
C LEU A 410 -21.61 22.64 -32.50
N ARG A 411 -22.52 23.25 -33.25
CA ARG A 411 -23.58 22.52 -33.94
C ARG A 411 -23.77 23.03 -35.37
N ALA A 412 -24.09 22.14 -36.27
CA ALA A 412 -24.49 22.41 -37.63
C ALA A 412 -25.74 21.60 -37.96
N HIS A 413 -26.80 22.28 -38.35
CA HIS A 413 -28.07 21.64 -38.67
C HIS A 413 -28.49 21.96 -40.09
N PHE A 414 -28.92 20.95 -40.83
CA PHE A 414 -29.50 21.00 -42.16
C PHE A 414 -30.97 20.63 -42.04
N ALA A 415 -31.85 21.50 -42.50
CA ALA A 415 -33.27 21.21 -42.69
C ALA A 415 -33.60 21.13 -44.15
N SER A 416 -34.31 20.10 -44.56
CA SER A 416 -34.79 19.95 -45.96
C SER A 416 -36.31 19.76 -45.92
N THR A 417 -37.01 20.55 -46.71
CA THR A 417 -38.47 20.44 -46.87
C THR A 417 -38.77 19.32 -47.85
N MET A 418 -39.05 18.13 -47.37
CA MET A 418 -39.47 17.01 -48.23
C MET A 418 -40.96 17.11 -48.51
N HIS A 419 -41.36 17.56 -49.68
CA HIS A 419 -42.72 17.45 -50.16
C HIS A 419 -43.06 16.00 -50.49
N ARG A 420 -43.62 15.25 -49.55
CA ARG A 420 -44.21 13.93 -49.83
C ARG A 420 -45.61 14.11 -50.41
N ARG A 421 -45.77 13.81 -51.70
CA ARG A 421 -47.04 13.91 -52.48
C ARG A 421 -48.21 13.06 -51.95
N PHE A 422 -48.02 12.25 -50.93
CA PHE A 422 -49.03 11.31 -50.47
C PHE A 422 -49.57 11.50 -49.02
N LEU A 423 -49.04 12.45 -48.28
CA LEU A 423 -49.55 12.79 -46.95
C LEU A 423 -49.60 14.30 -46.80
N SER A 424 -50.78 14.83 -46.48
CA SER A 424 -51.07 16.28 -46.35
C SER A 424 -50.33 17.02 -45.24
N ALA A 425 -49.28 16.46 -44.66
CA ALA A 425 -48.45 17.10 -43.64
C ALA A 425 -47.01 17.19 -44.16
N SER A 426 -46.53 18.41 -44.36
CA SER A 426 -45.10 18.69 -44.61
C SER A 426 -44.39 18.46 -43.29
N GLN A 427 -43.68 17.36 -43.15
CA GLN A 427 -42.78 17.14 -42.02
C GLN A 427 -41.38 17.63 -42.41
N ASN A 428 -40.88 18.66 -41.69
CA ASN A 428 -39.52 19.15 -41.85
C ASN A 428 -38.59 18.28 -40.98
N ILE A 429 -37.90 17.34 -41.62
CA ILE A 429 -36.87 16.56 -40.93
C ILE A 429 -35.56 17.36 -40.93
N GLN A 430 -35.04 17.59 -39.75
CA GLN A 430 -33.76 18.30 -39.54
C GLN A 430 -32.68 17.29 -39.24
N HIS A 431 -31.57 17.36 -39.97
CA HIS A 431 -30.37 16.57 -39.75
C HIS A 431 -29.27 17.50 -39.18
N GLY A 432 -28.58 17.06 -38.12
CA GLY A 432 -27.54 17.85 -37.52
C GLY A 432 -26.31 17.04 -37.14
N MET A 433 -25.22 17.75 -37.05
CA MET A 433 -23.98 17.27 -36.43
C MET A 433 -23.58 18.20 -35.29
N GLU A 434 -23.17 17.62 -34.18
CA GLU A 434 -22.70 18.34 -33.01
C GLU A 434 -21.33 17.83 -32.59
N PHE A 435 -20.41 18.77 -32.31
CA PHE A 435 -19.11 18.52 -31.73
C PHE A 435 -19.08 19.18 -30.37
N GLY A 436 -18.84 18.42 -29.31
CA GLY A 436 -18.87 18.99 -27.98
C GLY A 436 -17.91 18.34 -27.02
N VAL A 437 -17.83 18.94 -25.84
CA VAL A 437 -17.09 18.45 -24.71
C VAL A 437 -17.97 18.46 -23.47
N LYS A 438 -17.99 17.35 -22.77
CA LYS A 438 -18.59 17.21 -21.43
C LYS A 438 -17.49 17.24 -20.39
N ILE A 439 -17.60 18.10 -19.39
CA ILE A 439 -16.62 18.28 -18.31
C ILE A 439 -17.30 17.96 -16.97
N PRO A 440 -17.04 16.80 -16.39
CA PRO A 440 -17.56 16.43 -15.08
C PRO A 440 -16.90 17.25 -13.97
N ALA A 441 -17.66 17.71 -13.00
CA ALA A 441 -17.19 18.55 -11.92
C ALA A 441 -16.86 17.81 -10.62
N ILE A 442 -17.36 16.58 -10.45
CA ILE A 442 -17.33 15.87 -9.16
C ILE A 442 -16.46 14.62 -9.27
N ASN A 443 -15.55 14.44 -8.29
CA ASN A 443 -14.81 13.21 -8.12
C ASN A 443 -15.72 12.16 -7.46
N GLN A 444 -15.64 10.94 -7.93
CA GLN A 444 -16.47 9.85 -7.48
C GLN A 444 -15.73 8.98 -6.47
N ARG A 445 -16.26 8.93 -5.26
CA ARG A 445 -15.76 8.00 -4.23
C ARG A 445 -16.29 6.61 -4.52
N TYR A 446 -15.38 5.68 -4.80
CA TYR A 446 -15.74 4.31 -5.10
C TYR A 446 -15.65 3.40 -3.87
N LEU A 447 -14.57 3.54 -3.11
CA LEU A 447 -14.32 2.80 -1.86
C LEU A 447 -13.73 3.73 -0.80
N ARG A 448 -14.19 3.55 0.43
CA ARG A 448 -13.55 4.05 1.65
C ARG A 448 -13.51 2.91 2.65
N ALA A 449 -12.31 2.39 2.92
CA ALA A 449 -12.08 1.31 3.88
C ALA A 449 -10.81 1.61 4.68
N ASN A 450 -10.65 0.95 5.81
CA ASN A 450 -9.45 1.14 6.63
C ASN A 450 -8.18 0.82 5.85
N GLY A 451 -8.20 -0.23 5.04
CA GLY A 451 -7.05 -0.70 4.26
C GLY A 451 -6.82 -0.03 2.91
N ALA A 452 -7.86 0.57 2.30
CA ALA A 452 -7.72 1.26 1.02
C ALA A 452 -8.83 2.28 0.74
N ASP A 453 -8.47 3.35 -0.01
CA ASP A 453 -9.41 4.28 -0.62
C ASP A 453 -9.27 4.20 -2.14
N VAL A 454 -10.40 4.23 -2.86
CA VAL A 454 -10.43 4.24 -4.32
C VAL A 454 -11.37 5.34 -4.80
N ASP A 455 -10.86 6.25 -5.61
CA ASP A 455 -11.61 7.31 -6.25
C ASP A 455 -11.49 7.19 -7.77
N TYR A 456 -12.62 7.39 -8.47
CA TYR A 456 -12.65 7.53 -9.91
C TYR A 456 -12.99 8.96 -10.31
N ARG A 457 -12.43 9.40 -11.42
CA ARG A 457 -12.74 10.68 -12.02
C ARG A 457 -12.81 10.55 -13.54
N ARG A 458 -13.91 10.95 -14.13
CA ARG A 458 -13.98 11.26 -15.55
C ARG A 458 -13.46 12.67 -15.73
N LEU A 459 -12.43 12.88 -16.54
CA LEU A 459 -11.77 14.18 -16.69
C LEU A 459 -12.52 15.06 -17.69
N TYR A 460 -12.79 14.51 -18.84
CA TYR A 460 -13.52 15.12 -19.93
C TYR A 460 -14.01 14.04 -20.91
N ALA A 461 -14.96 14.40 -21.78
CA ALA A 461 -15.31 13.57 -22.91
C ALA A 461 -15.66 14.48 -24.10
N PHE A 462 -14.87 14.40 -25.17
CA PHE A 462 -15.23 14.93 -26.47
C PHE A 462 -16.20 14.00 -27.15
N TYR A 463 -17.17 14.54 -27.88
CA TYR A 463 -18.14 13.76 -28.62
C TYR A 463 -18.49 14.35 -29.97
N ILE A 464 -18.91 13.47 -30.87
CA ILE A 464 -19.51 13.79 -32.15
C ILE A 464 -20.87 13.14 -32.18
N ASN A 465 -21.93 13.93 -32.23
CA ASN A 465 -23.30 13.44 -32.31
C ASN A 465 -23.89 13.75 -33.68
N TYR A 466 -24.60 12.77 -34.20
CA TYR A 466 -25.57 12.97 -35.27
C TYR A 466 -26.96 13.15 -34.65
N THR A 467 -27.68 14.19 -35.06
CA THR A 467 -29.00 14.52 -34.51
C THR A 467 -30.05 14.55 -35.61
N ILE A 468 -31.23 14.06 -35.27
CA ILE A 468 -32.43 14.14 -36.09
C ILE A 468 -33.48 14.95 -35.31
N GLY A 469 -34.06 15.98 -35.92
CA GLY A 469 -35.14 16.77 -35.37
C GLY A 469 -36.42 16.60 -36.13
N PHE A 470 -37.55 16.65 -35.39
CA PHE A 470 -38.87 16.44 -35.90
C PHE A 470 -39.78 17.63 -35.62
#